data_3e93d125fc14a8110880cdb191123c8c
#
_entry.id   3e93d125fc14a8110880cdb191123c8c
#
_cell.length_a   1.000
_cell.length_b   1.000
_cell.length_c   1.000
_cell.angle_alpha   90.00
_cell.angle_beta   90.00
_cell.angle_gamma   90.00
#
_symmetry.space_group_name_H-M   'P 1'
#
loop_
_entity.id
_entity.type
_entity.pdbx_description
1 polymer ?
#
loop_
_entity_poly.entity_id
_entity_poly.type
_entity_poly.pdbx_seq_one_letter_code
_entity_poly.pdbx_strand_id
1 'polypeptide(L)'
;MGDSFTHLHVHTEYSMLDGAARLDELVAKAVQDGQPALGITDHGNMYGVLEFFKECRDQGVKPVIGTEAYMAYDSRTERPARRGRVDDSGGDTEGGRKLYYHLTLLAETDQGYRNLIQLSSLAFLEGYYYKPRMDWELLEKYHHGLIATTGCLGGHVLQSLLQGDTKGAIDKAGRLQEIFGRDNLFVELQDHGLQAQRDTNPQLIDLAKRIGAPIIATNDSHYVHRDDHEAHDALLCVQTGAALSDPKRFKFEGQEHYLKTAAEMRYLFRDLPEACDNTLWIAERADVNIEFGKPLLPNFPLPEGFDSDADYLDDLTWKGAAARWGEHLPTEVVERLAYELKTIKTMGFASYFLIVWDLIRHAKDSGIRVGPGRGSAAGCAVAYCLRITELDPIKYDLLFERFLNPSRISMPDIDMDFDSRYRDQMIRYAAEKYGRDRVAQIITFGTIKARNAVRDAARVLGYPYALGDKIARLIGADAGEVIVVDTTSINVHKVIAAAMLMRPDRRTLLTDKGNFPTDVYMAQGLVEFLGRQHRIKMVEEDQVAESIDEDTA
;
A
#
# COMPACT_ATOMS: atom_id res chain seq x y z
N MET A 1 -14.30 -5.03 -30.17
CA MET A 1 -13.30 -5.58 -29.21
C MET A 1 -12.07 -6.17 -29.92
N GLY A 2 -12.14 -6.61 -31.16
CA GLY A 2 -11.05 -7.33 -31.84
C GLY A 2 -9.73 -6.58 -32.08
N ASP A 3 -9.68 -5.27 -31.91
CA ASP A 3 -8.46 -4.46 -32.12
C ASP A 3 -7.86 -3.89 -30.81
N SER A 4 -8.44 -4.23 -29.64
CA SER A 4 -7.95 -3.79 -28.34
C SER A 4 -6.99 -4.80 -27.70
N PHE A 5 -6.49 -4.48 -26.52
CA PHE A 5 -5.55 -5.27 -25.74
C PHE A 5 -5.80 -5.04 -24.25
N THR A 6 -5.44 -5.99 -23.40
CA THR A 6 -5.47 -5.83 -21.95
C THR A 6 -4.11 -6.17 -21.38
N HIS A 7 -3.46 -5.23 -20.68
CA HIS A 7 -2.26 -5.53 -19.94
C HIS A 7 -2.58 -6.35 -18.70
N LEU A 8 -1.96 -7.53 -18.56
CA LEU A 8 -2.20 -8.49 -17.48
C LEU A 8 -0.96 -8.77 -16.63
N HIS A 9 0.19 -8.21 -17.01
CA HIS A 9 1.43 -8.26 -16.23
C HIS A 9 1.93 -6.82 -16.07
N VAL A 10 1.62 -6.23 -14.92
CA VAL A 10 1.81 -4.80 -14.66
C VAL A 10 2.23 -4.56 -13.21
N HIS A 11 3.29 -3.81 -13.02
CA HIS A 11 3.84 -3.41 -11.74
C HIS A 11 3.54 -1.95 -11.46
N THR A 12 3.13 -1.67 -10.23
CA THR A 12 2.82 -0.32 -9.76
C THR A 12 3.84 0.15 -8.73
N GLU A 13 3.64 1.35 -8.19
CA GLU A 13 4.42 1.85 -7.05
C GLU A 13 4.38 0.92 -5.82
N TYR A 14 3.43 -0.03 -5.76
CA TYR A 14 3.36 -1.07 -4.74
C TYR A 14 4.27 -2.29 -4.98
N SER A 15 4.94 -2.34 -6.13
CA SER A 15 6.11 -3.24 -6.34
C SER A 15 7.38 -2.71 -5.66
N MET A 16 7.24 -1.80 -4.73
CA MET A 16 8.21 -1.27 -3.74
C MET A 16 9.62 -1.07 -4.26
N LEU A 17 9.92 0.13 -4.74
CA LEU A 17 11.22 0.55 -5.29
C LEU A 17 11.64 -0.18 -6.58
N ASP A 18 10.74 -0.94 -7.18
CA ASP A 18 10.91 -1.59 -8.48
C ASP A 18 9.91 -1.07 -9.50
N GLY A 19 8.64 -0.97 -9.15
CA GLY A 19 7.63 -0.32 -9.97
C GLY A 19 7.62 1.20 -9.79
N ALA A 20 7.56 1.94 -10.91
CA ALA A 20 7.45 3.40 -10.93
C ALA A 20 6.10 3.89 -11.49
N ALA A 21 5.19 2.97 -11.86
CA ALA A 21 3.88 3.34 -12.37
C ALA A 21 2.95 3.73 -11.22
N ARG A 22 2.52 5.00 -11.21
CA ARG A 22 1.50 5.47 -10.28
C ARG A 22 0.12 4.98 -10.72
N LEU A 23 -0.69 4.55 -9.77
CA LEU A 23 -1.99 3.92 -10.05
C LEU A 23 -2.93 4.83 -10.85
N ASP A 24 -3.06 6.09 -10.45
CA ASP A 24 -3.93 7.06 -11.10
C ASP A 24 -3.53 7.31 -12.56
N GLU A 25 -2.24 7.51 -12.83
CA GLU A 25 -1.70 7.72 -14.18
C GLU A 25 -1.79 6.46 -15.05
N LEU A 26 -1.56 5.30 -14.43
CA LEU A 26 -1.62 4.00 -15.10
C LEU A 26 -3.04 3.71 -15.62
N VAL A 27 -4.05 3.87 -14.76
CA VAL A 27 -5.46 3.66 -15.11
C VAL A 27 -5.92 4.70 -16.13
N ALA A 28 -5.57 5.99 -15.94
CA ALA A 28 -5.91 7.05 -16.88
C ALA A 28 -5.36 6.77 -18.30
N LYS A 29 -4.14 6.25 -18.41
CA LYS A 29 -3.54 5.89 -19.70
C LYS A 29 -4.27 4.71 -20.36
N ALA A 30 -4.65 3.69 -19.61
CA ALA A 30 -5.44 2.57 -20.13
C ALA A 30 -6.80 3.03 -20.65
N VAL A 31 -7.48 3.96 -19.94
CA VAL A 31 -8.73 4.59 -20.36
C VAL A 31 -8.53 5.37 -21.66
N GLN A 32 -7.49 6.19 -21.73
CA GLN A 32 -7.18 7.00 -22.91
C GLN A 32 -6.95 6.14 -24.16
N ASP A 33 -6.32 4.98 -23.99
CA ASP A 33 -6.05 4.01 -25.07
C ASP A 33 -7.29 3.15 -25.39
N GLY A 34 -8.38 3.25 -24.63
CA GLY A 34 -9.60 2.46 -24.82
C GLY A 34 -9.45 0.99 -24.48
N GLN A 35 -8.54 0.63 -23.57
CA GLN A 35 -8.40 -0.72 -23.09
C GLN A 35 -9.62 -1.12 -22.24
N PRO A 36 -10.23 -2.29 -22.46
CA PRO A 36 -11.45 -2.69 -21.75
C PRO A 36 -11.21 -3.10 -20.30
N ALA A 37 -9.97 -3.52 -20.00
CA ALA A 37 -9.55 -3.97 -18.70
C ALA A 37 -8.06 -3.68 -18.48
N LEU A 38 -7.63 -3.70 -17.22
CA LEU A 38 -6.23 -3.55 -16.84
C LEU A 38 -5.92 -4.50 -15.69
N GLY A 39 -4.75 -5.13 -15.71
CA GLY A 39 -4.24 -5.99 -14.65
C GLY A 39 -3.36 -5.24 -13.66
N ILE A 40 -3.28 -5.76 -12.44
CA ILE A 40 -2.26 -5.43 -11.44
C ILE A 40 -1.60 -6.72 -10.97
N THR A 41 -0.27 -6.77 -11.01
CA THR A 41 0.52 -7.96 -10.65
C THR A 41 1.81 -7.58 -9.92
N ASP A 42 1.68 -6.78 -8.87
CA ASP A 42 2.83 -6.34 -8.08
C ASP A 42 3.63 -7.50 -7.51
N HIS A 43 4.93 -7.28 -7.34
CA HIS A 43 5.88 -8.29 -6.86
C HIS A 43 5.56 -8.81 -5.46
N GLY A 44 5.10 -10.06 -5.37
CA GLY A 44 4.92 -10.83 -4.14
C GLY A 44 3.92 -10.24 -3.14
N ASN A 45 3.09 -9.28 -3.56
CA ASN A 45 2.12 -8.63 -2.68
C ASN A 45 0.83 -8.24 -3.40
N MET A 46 -0.15 -7.79 -2.62
CA MET A 46 -1.45 -7.31 -3.10
C MET A 46 -1.80 -5.95 -2.47
N TYR A 47 -0.81 -5.14 -2.13
CA TYR A 47 -1.01 -3.91 -1.36
C TYR A 47 -1.82 -2.86 -2.11
N GLY A 48 -1.58 -2.71 -3.42
CA GLY A 48 -2.27 -1.75 -4.28
C GLY A 48 -3.65 -2.18 -4.75
N VAL A 49 -4.05 -3.45 -4.53
CA VAL A 49 -5.26 -4.04 -5.14
C VAL A 49 -6.54 -3.25 -4.83
N LEU A 50 -6.73 -2.82 -3.58
CA LEU A 50 -7.96 -2.12 -3.19
C LEU A 50 -8.07 -0.74 -3.83
N GLU A 51 -6.97 -0.01 -3.88
CA GLU A 51 -6.89 1.32 -4.50
C GLU A 51 -7.06 1.18 -6.02
N PHE A 52 -6.34 0.26 -6.64
CA PHE A 52 -6.47 -0.08 -8.05
C PHE A 52 -7.90 -0.45 -8.46
N PHE A 53 -8.56 -1.32 -7.66
CA PHE A 53 -9.94 -1.74 -7.92
C PHE A 53 -10.90 -0.56 -7.92
N LYS A 54 -10.77 0.36 -6.95
CA LYS A 54 -11.59 1.57 -6.87
C LYS A 54 -11.34 2.47 -8.06
N GLU A 55 -10.08 2.78 -8.34
CA GLU A 55 -9.68 3.66 -9.43
C GLU A 55 -10.17 3.16 -10.80
N CYS A 56 -9.99 1.86 -11.08
CA CYS A 56 -10.52 1.25 -12.30
C CYS A 56 -12.04 1.35 -12.40
N ARG A 57 -12.76 1.09 -11.29
CA ARG A 57 -14.23 1.18 -11.26
C ARG A 57 -14.72 2.60 -11.47
N ASP A 58 -14.08 3.56 -10.86
CA ASP A 58 -14.43 4.99 -10.96
C ASP A 58 -14.18 5.51 -12.38
N GLN A 59 -13.17 5.02 -13.07
CA GLN A 59 -12.86 5.39 -14.45
C GLN A 59 -13.47 4.48 -15.53
N GLY A 60 -14.21 3.44 -15.14
CA GLY A 60 -14.94 2.56 -16.06
C GLY A 60 -14.09 1.52 -16.80
N VAL A 61 -12.90 1.19 -16.28
CA VAL A 61 -12.06 0.08 -16.75
C VAL A 61 -12.27 -1.12 -15.84
N LYS A 62 -12.30 -2.32 -16.41
CA LYS A 62 -12.45 -3.56 -15.63
C LYS A 62 -11.12 -3.92 -14.95
N PRO A 63 -11.07 -4.03 -13.60
CA PRO A 63 -9.86 -4.46 -12.91
C PRO A 63 -9.66 -5.97 -13.03
N VAL A 64 -8.46 -6.41 -13.37
CA VAL A 64 -8.01 -7.81 -13.28
C VAL A 64 -6.99 -7.89 -12.15
N ILE A 65 -7.36 -8.57 -11.08
CA ILE A 65 -6.57 -8.62 -9.85
C ILE A 65 -5.60 -9.78 -9.90
N GLY A 66 -4.33 -9.52 -9.59
CA GLY A 66 -3.30 -10.53 -9.56
C GLY A 66 -2.11 -10.16 -8.68
N THR A 67 -1.08 -10.95 -8.79
CA THR A 67 0.25 -10.72 -8.21
C THR A 67 1.31 -11.49 -9.01
N GLU A 68 2.49 -10.93 -9.17
CA GLU A 68 3.64 -11.70 -9.59
C GLU A 68 4.30 -12.31 -8.36
N ALA A 69 3.97 -13.57 -8.12
CA ALA A 69 4.41 -14.32 -6.95
C ALA A 69 5.89 -14.68 -7.01
N TYR A 70 6.56 -14.69 -5.87
CA TYR A 70 7.87 -15.32 -5.73
C TYR A 70 7.69 -16.80 -5.36
N MET A 71 8.20 -17.68 -6.21
CA MET A 71 8.16 -19.13 -6.02
C MET A 71 9.49 -19.65 -5.47
N ALA A 72 9.47 -20.37 -4.35
CA ALA A 72 10.63 -21.16 -3.92
C ALA A 72 10.93 -22.26 -4.93
N TYR A 73 12.17 -22.74 -4.98
CA TYR A 73 12.52 -23.84 -5.88
C TYR A 73 11.76 -25.13 -5.51
N ASP A 74 11.86 -25.56 -4.25
CA ASP A 74 11.17 -26.73 -3.72
C ASP A 74 10.15 -26.32 -2.64
N SER A 75 10.59 -25.87 -1.48
CA SER A 75 9.74 -25.50 -0.34
C SER A 75 9.95 -24.07 0.13
N ARG A 76 8.87 -23.39 0.48
CA ARG A 76 8.88 -22.03 1.06
C ARG A 76 9.61 -21.95 2.39
N THR A 77 9.73 -23.09 3.10
CA THR A 77 10.42 -23.14 4.40
C THR A 77 11.93 -23.29 4.28
N GLU A 78 12.46 -23.61 3.11
CA GLU A 78 13.90 -23.73 2.89
C GLU A 78 14.59 -22.37 3.02
N ARG A 79 15.82 -22.42 3.54
CA ARG A 79 16.70 -21.24 3.72
C ARG A 79 18.09 -21.53 3.14
N PRO A 80 18.21 -21.72 1.80
CA PRO A 80 19.47 -22.09 1.18
C PRO A 80 20.51 -20.97 1.32
N ALA A 81 21.79 -21.36 1.44
CA ALA A 81 22.88 -20.41 1.44
C ALA A 81 22.93 -19.68 0.08
N ARG A 82 23.03 -18.35 0.12
CA ARG A 82 23.09 -17.51 -1.08
C ARG A 82 24.52 -17.24 -1.52
N ARG A 83 24.69 -16.99 -2.82
CA ARG A 83 25.89 -16.35 -3.39
C ARG A 83 25.53 -14.97 -3.94
N GLY A 84 26.36 -13.99 -3.66
CA GLY A 84 26.21 -12.65 -4.22
C GLY A 84 25.04 -11.83 -3.65
N ARG A 85 24.57 -10.88 -4.45
CA ARG A 85 23.49 -9.93 -4.11
C ARG A 85 22.15 -10.55 -4.47
N VAL A 86 21.13 -10.30 -3.67
CA VAL A 86 19.74 -10.63 -4.03
C VAL A 86 19.10 -9.37 -4.60
N ASP A 87 18.83 -9.42 -5.88
CA ASP A 87 18.04 -8.44 -6.64
C ASP A 87 16.85 -9.17 -7.30
N ASP A 88 16.06 -8.48 -8.11
CA ASP A 88 14.90 -9.10 -8.73
C ASP A 88 15.22 -10.14 -9.81
N SER A 89 16.48 -10.35 -10.16
CA SER A 89 16.91 -11.49 -11.00
C SER A 89 16.82 -12.85 -10.28
N GLY A 90 16.35 -12.88 -9.02
CA GLY A 90 16.09 -14.10 -8.26
C GLY A 90 17.21 -14.54 -7.31
N GLY A 91 18.37 -13.86 -7.31
CA GLY A 91 19.53 -14.22 -6.48
C GLY A 91 20.02 -15.67 -6.70
N ASP A 92 21.30 -15.90 -6.56
CA ASP A 92 21.89 -17.23 -6.80
C ASP A 92 22.18 -17.98 -5.50
N THR A 93 22.04 -19.30 -5.53
CA THR A 93 22.45 -20.22 -4.47
C THR A 93 23.77 -20.89 -4.83
N GLU A 94 24.39 -21.57 -3.86
CA GLU A 94 25.62 -22.35 -4.12
C GLU A 94 25.44 -23.48 -5.13
N GLY A 95 24.21 -23.99 -5.29
CA GLY A 95 23.86 -25.04 -6.25
C GLY A 95 23.51 -24.54 -7.65
N GLY A 96 23.68 -23.25 -7.96
CA GLY A 96 23.31 -22.65 -9.26
C GLY A 96 21.80 -22.50 -9.47
N ARG A 97 20.99 -22.68 -8.43
CA ARG A 97 19.55 -22.44 -8.44
C ARG A 97 19.27 -21.01 -7.98
N LYS A 98 18.13 -20.47 -8.38
CA LYS A 98 17.64 -19.19 -7.85
C LYS A 98 17.03 -19.37 -6.45
N LEU A 99 17.12 -18.33 -5.61
CA LEU A 99 16.44 -18.29 -4.31
C LEU A 99 14.92 -18.28 -4.47
N TYR A 100 14.45 -17.68 -5.54
CA TYR A 100 13.04 -17.59 -5.94
C TYR A 100 12.93 -17.42 -7.45
N TYR A 101 11.75 -17.70 -7.95
CA TYR A 101 11.32 -17.56 -9.34
C TYR A 101 10.03 -16.78 -9.39
N HIS A 102 9.72 -16.20 -10.55
CA HIS A 102 8.50 -15.43 -10.75
C HIS A 102 7.36 -16.30 -11.30
N LEU A 103 6.14 -16.00 -10.88
CA LEU A 103 4.92 -16.65 -11.37
C LEU A 103 3.77 -15.66 -11.31
N THR A 104 3.21 -15.30 -12.46
CA THR A 104 2.07 -14.40 -12.52
C THR A 104 0.78 -15.17 -12.25
N LEU A 105 0.02 -14.72 -11.27
CA LEU A 105 -1.27 -15.28 -10.86
C LEU A 105 -2.34 -14.21 -10.96
N LEU A 106 -3.48 -14.55 -11.59
CA LEU A 106 -4.63 -13.66 -11.76
C LEU A 106 -5.87 -14.31 -11.13
N ALA A 107 -6.71 -13.52 -10.48
CA ALA A 107 -8.00 -13.98 -9.97
C ALA A 107 -9.04 -13.98 -11.08
N GLU A 108 -9.61 -15.14 -11.35
CA GLU A 108 -10.74 -15.30 -12.27
C GLU A 108 -12.07 -15.04 -11.54
N THR A 109 -12.16 -15.42 -10.27
CA THR A 109 -13.40 -15.38 -9.48
C THR A 109 -13.16 -14.78 -8.09
N ASP A 110 -14.23 -14.48 -7.36
CA ASP A 110 -14.16 -14.08 -5.93
C ASP A 110 -13.41 -15.12 -5.07
N GLN A 111 -13.56 -16.42 -5.36
CA GLN A 111 -12.81 -17.46 -4.65
C GLN A 111 -11.32 -17.38 -5.00
N GLY A 112 -10.98 -17.13 -6.27
CA GLY A 112 -9.61 -16.91 -6.70
C GLY A 112 -8.98 -15.70 -6.00
N TYR A 113 -9.71 -14.60 -5.87
CA TYR A 113 -9.24 -13.44 -5.10
C TYR A 113 -8.94 -13.77 -3.63
N ARG A 114 -9.85 -14.50 -2.98
CA ARG A 114 -9.61 -14.97 -1.60
C ARG A 114 -8.40 -15.90 -1.51
N ASN A 115 -8.20 -16.76 -2.51
CA ASN A 115 -7.05 -17.64 -2.59
C ASN A 115 -5.75 -16.87 -2.80
N LEU A 116 -5.73 -15.80 -3.62
CA LEU A 116 -4.56 -14.90 -3.74
C LEU A 116 -4.21 -14.24 -2.40
N ILE A 117 -5.21 -13.79 -1.63
CA ILE A 117 -4.99 -13.23 -0.29
C ILE A 117 -4.33 -14.27 0.62
N GLN A 118 -4.80 -15.53 0.59
CA GLN A 118 -4.19 -16.63 1.38
C GLN A 118 -2.76 -16.93 0.93
N LEU A 119 -2.53 -17.05 -0.37
CA LEU A 119 -1.21 -17.32 -0.94
C LEU A 119 -0.20 -16.21 -0.57
N SER A 120 -0.58 -14.95 -0.76
CA SER A 120 0.26 -13.80 -0.40
C SER A 120 0.55 -13.76 1.11
N SER A 121 -0.48 -13.97 1.95
CA SER A 121 -0.32 -13.97 3.41
C SER A 121 0.61 -15.09 3.89
N LEU A 122 0.44 -16.32 3.39
CA LEU A 122 1.28 -17.46 3.76
C LEU A 122 2.71 -17.32 3.22
N ALA A 123 2.89 -16.71 2.07
CA ALA A 123 4.22 -16.38 1.54
C ALA A 123 4.99 -15.46 2.50
N PHE A 124 4.31 -14.47 3.11
CA PHE A 124 4.93 -13.61 4.13
C PHE A 124 5.13 -14.32 5.47
N LEU A 125 4.14 -15.07 5.96
CA LEU A 125 4.15 -15.65 7.29
C LEU A 125 5.09 -16.86 7.40
N GLU A 126 5.17 -17.68 6.35
CA GLU A 126 5.90 -18.95 6.37
C GLU A 126 7.10 -18.94 5.42
N GLY A 127 6.96 -18.25 4.28
CA GLY A 127 7.91 -18.32 3.16
C GLY A 127 8.93 -17.19 3.09
N TYR A 128 8.86 -16.19 3.98
CA TYR A 128 9.72 -15.03 3.90
C TYR A 128 11.19 -15.37 4.12
N TYR A 129 11.95 -15.22 3.04
CA TYR A 129 13.41 -15.34 3.02
C TYR A 129 13.95 -14.48 1.89
N TYR A 130 14.37 -13.26 2.18
CA TYR A 130 14.64 -12.13 1.29
C TYR A 130 13.40 -11.59 0.57
N LYS A 131 12.54 -12.45 0.07
CA LYS A 131 11.24 -12.15 -0.54
C LYS A 131 10.16 -13.08 0.04
N PRO A 132 8.88 -12.70 0.01
CA PRO A 132 7.78 -13.58 0.43
C PRO A 132 7.56 -14.68 -0.61
N ARG A 133 7.96 -15.91 -0.31
CA ARG A 133 7.93 -17.02 -1.27
C ARG A 133 6.79 -17.97 -0.98
N MET A 134 6.06 -18.34 -2.02
CA MET A 134 5.17 -19.49 -2.00
C MET A 134 5.83 -20.70 -2.66
N ASP A 135 5.19 -21.85 -2.65
CA ASP A 135 5.68 -23.10 -3.20
C ASP A 135 4.55 -23.90 -3.86
N TRP A 136 4.92 -25.05 -4.41
CA TRP A 136 4.00 -25.94 -5.10
C TRP A 136 2.86 -26.44 -4.22
N GLU A 137 3.12 -26.73 -2.94
CA GLU A 137 2.12 -27.17 -1.96
C GLU A 137 1.02 -26.12 -1.77
N LEU A 138 1.40 -24.84 -1.63
CA LEU A 138 0.44 -23.75 -1.51
C LEU A 138 -0.37 -23.57 -2.80
N LEU A 139 0.27 -23.67 -3.97
CA LEU A 139 -0.45 -23.60 -5.24
C LEU A 139 -1.46 -24.72 -5.39
N GLU A 140 -1.08 -25.97 -5.11
CA GLU A 140 -1.99 -27.13 -5.14
C GLU A 140 -3.19 -26.94 -4.20
N LYS A 141 -3.01 -26.28 -3.08
CA LYS A 141 -4.07 -26.04 -2.09
C LYS A 141 -5.01 -24.88 -2.46
N TYR A 142 -4.49 -23.83 -3.09
CA TYR A 142 -5.23 -22.57 -3.25
C TYR A 142 -5.39 -22.15 -4.73
N HIS A 143 -5.32 -23.07 -5.69
CA HIS A 143 -5.39 -22.77 -7.12
C HIS A 143 -6.81 -22.43 -7.64
N HIS A 144 -7.86 -22.84 -6.94
CA HIS A 144 -9.22 -22.67 -7.44
C HIS A 144 -9.59 -21.21 -7.72
N GLY A 145 -10.12 -20.97 -8.93
CA GLY A 145 -10.51 -19.64 -9.38
C GLY A 145 -9.33 -18.74 -9.74
N LEU A 146 -8.15 -19.33 -9.95
CA LEU A 146 -6.96 -18.64 -10.41
C LEU A 146 -6.60 -19.01 -11.85
N ILE A 147 -6.04 -18.05 -12.55
CA ILE A 147 -5.34 -18.20 -13.83
C ILE A 147 -3.85 -17.98 -13.53
N ALA A 148 -2.99 -18.84 -14.10
CA ALA A 148 -1.54 -18.69 -14.01
C ALA A 148 -0.92 -18.49 -15.39
N THR A 149 0.21 -17.81 -15.46
CA THR A 149 1.05 -17.78 -16.65
C THR A 149 2.39 -18.47 -16.38
N THR A 150 3.18 -18.72 -17.41
CA THR A 150 4.55 -19.27 -17.22
C THR A 150 5.55 -18.24 -16.68
N GLY A 151 5.11 -16.97 -16.57
CA GLY A 151 5.89 -15.86 -16.04
C GLY A 151 6.89 -15.25 -17.03
N CYS A 152 7.62 -14.24 -16.54
CA CYS A 152 8.68 -13.53 -17.26
C CYS A 152 10.00 -14.32 -17.31
N LEU A 153 11.09 -13.70 -17.74
CA LEU A 153 12.44 -14.31 -17.74
C LEU A 153 12.86 -14.84 -16.36
N GLY A 154 12.34 -14.29 -15.26
CA GLY A 154 12.54 -14.77 -13.89
C GLY A 154 11.77 -16.05 -13.53
N GLY A 155 10.86 -16.52 -14.39
CA GLY A 155 10.00 -17.67 -14.12
C GLY A 155 10.70 -19.02 -14.17
N HIS A 156 10.15 -20.01 -13.47
CA HIS A 156 10.68 -21.37 -13.42
C HIS A 156 10.86 -22.02 -14.82
N VAL A 157 9.88 -21.81 -15.70
CA VAL A 157 9.88 -22.39 -17.05
C VAL A 157 10.96 -21.75 -17.90
N LEU A 158 11.02 -20.42 -17.94
CA LEU A 158 12.00 -19.68 -18.75
C LEU A 158 13.43 -19.90 -18.24
N GLN A 159 13.65 -19.93 -16.93
CA GLN A 159 14.97 -20.22 -16.37
C GLN A 159 15.47 -21.61 -16.76
N SER A 160 14.60 -22.62 -16.91
CA SER A 160 14.98 -23.91 -17.45
C SER A 160 15.36 -23.84 -18.92
N LEU A 161 14.61 -23.10 -19.74
CA LEU A 161 14.94 -22.90 -21.16
C LEU A 161 16.28 -22.19 -21.35
N LEU A 162 16.55 -21.14 -20.56
CA LEU A 162 17.82 -20.40 -20.58
C LEU A 162 19.03 -21.27 -20.19
N GLN A 163 18.80 -22.30 -19.37
CA GLN A 163 19.84 -23.28 -19.02
C GLN A 163 19.94 -24.45 -20.01
N GLY A 164 19.13 -24.46 -21.08
CA GLY A 164 19.07 -25.53 -22.07
C GLY A 164 18.32 -26.79 -21.60
N ASP A 165 17.65 -26.72 -20.45
CA ASP A 165 16.83 -27.82 -19.89
C ASP A 165 15.39 -27.77 -20.41
N THR A 166 15.21 -28.10 -21.68
CA THR A 166 13.88 -28.14 -22.32
C THR A 166 12.95 -29.14 -21.64
N LYS A 167 13.48 -30.27 -21.15
CA LYS A 167 12.65 -31.28 -20.45
C LYS A 167 12.14 -30.71 -19.13
N GLY A 168 13.00 -30.12 -18.31
CA GLY A 168 12.61 -29.51 -17.06
C GLY A 168 11.62 -28.35 -17.25
N ALA A 169 11.72 -27.60 -18.35
CA ALA A 169 10.74 -26.57 -18.69
C ALA A 169 9.35 -27.18 -18.96
N ILE A 170 9.29 -28.25 -19.76
CA ILE A 170 8.02 -28.96 -20.06
C ILE A 170 7.44 -29.59 -18.79
N ASP A 171 8.25 -30.23 -17.95
CA ASP A 171 7.80 -30.86 -16.70
C ASP A 171 7.20 -29.80 -15.75
N LYS A 172 7.82 -28.61 -15.61
CA LYS A 172 7.31 -27.52 -14.77
C LYS A 172 6.04 -26.91 -15.33
N ALA A 173 5.98 -26.65 -16.64
CA ALA A 173 4.76 -26.12 -17.28
C ALA A 173 3.62 -27.16 -17.20
N GLY A 174 3.92 -28.44 -17.37
CA GLY A 174 2.95 -29.52 -17.17
C GLY A 174 2.41 -29.58 -15.77
N ARG A 175 3.26 -29.42 -14.74
CA ARG A 175 2.81 -29.36 -13.33
C ARG A 175 1.91 -28.15 -13.07
N LEU A 176 2.25 -26.99 -13.61
CA LEU A 176 1.36 -25.82 -13.52
C LEU A 176 0.01 -26.10 -14.17
N GLN A 177 0.01 -26.78 -15.34
CA GLN A 177 -1.23 -27.15 -16.02
C GLN A 177 -2.07 -28.17 -15.24
N GLU A 178 -1.44 -29.13 -14.57
CA GLU A 178 -2.10 -30.08 -13.68
C GLU A 178 -2.77 -29.36 -12.49
N ILE A 179 -2.12 -28.33 -11.93
CA ILE A 179 -2.63 -27.57 -10.78
C ILE A 179 -3.78 -26.64 -11.21
N PHE A 180 -3.59 -25.81 -12.23
CA PHE A 180 -4.55 -24.76 -12.59
C PHE A 180 -5.61 -25.22 -13.60
N GLY A 181 -5.34 -26.30 -14.32
CA GLY A 181 -6.16 -26.77 -15.42
C GLY A 181 -5.72 -26.22 -16.76
N ARG A 182 -6.18 -26.88 -17.84
CA ARG A 182 -5.76 -26.61 -19.21
C ARG A 182 -6.11 -25.19 -19.69
N ASP A 183 -7.29 -24.71 -19.29
CA ASP A 183 -7.82 -23.42 -19.76
C ASP A 183 -7.38 -22.26 -18.84
N ASN A 184 -6.67 -22.55 -17.74
CA ASN A 184 -6.24 -21.59 -16.74
C ASN A 184 -4.71 -21.49 -16.63
N LEU A 185 -3.96 -22.20 -17.49
CA LEU A 185 -2.54 -21.96 -17.68
C LEU A 185 -2.28 -21.37 -19.06
N PHE A 186 -1.60 -20.23 -19.09
CA PHE A 186 -1.17 -19.55 -20.31
C PHE A 186 0.35 -19.53 -20.40
N VAL A 187 0.87 -19.80 -21.61
CA VAL A 187 2.29 -19.62 -21.89
C VAL A 187 2.54 -18.17 -22.24
N GLU A 188 3.29 -17.48 -21.41
CA GLU A 188 3.51 -16.03 -21.49
C GLU A 188 4.66 -15.72 -22.45
N LEU A 189 4.40 -14.79 -23.38
CA LEU A 189 5.37 -14.28 -24.35
C LEU A 189 5.58 -12.78 -24.09
N GLN A 190 6.84 -12.36 -24.07
CA GLN A 190 7.24 -10.97 -23.92
C GLN A 190 8.24 -10.60 -25.02
N ASP A 191 8.23 -9.35 -25.47
CA ASP A 191 9.23 -8.83 -26.41
C ASP A 191 9.62 -7.38 -26.07
N HIS A 192 10.71 -7.25 -25.34
CA HIS A 192 11.38 -5.96 -25.07
C HIS A 192 12.62 -5.76 -25.96
N GLY A 193 12.76 -6.58 -27.02
CA GLY A 193 13.97 -6.57 -27.87
C GLY A 193 15.18 -7.27 -27.27
N LEU A 194 15.01 -8.00 -26.17
CA LEU A 194 16.10 -8.72 -25.47
C LEU A 194 16.48 -10.01 -26.21
N GLN A 195 17.78 -10.29 -26.29
CA GLN A 195 18.25 -11.52 -26.93
C GLN A 195 17.70 -12.78 -26.24
N ALA A 196 17.65 -12.79 -24.91
CA ALA A 196 17.09 -13.90 -24.14
C ALA A 196 15.62 -14.21 -24.53
N GLN A 197 14.80 -13.19 -24.77
CA GLN A 197 13.41 -13.37 -25.22
C GLN A 197 13.33 -13.89 -26.66
N ARG A 198 14.18 -13.37 -27.55
CA ARG A 198 14.28 -13.88 -28.94
C ARG A 198 14.65 -15.35 -29.00
N ASP A 199 15.52 -15.80 -28.09
CA ASP A 199 15.98 -17.19 -28.00
C ASP A 199 14.94 -18.10 -27.35
N THR A 200 14.14 -17.59 -26.38
CA THR A 200 13.17 -18.40 -25.62
C THR A 200 11.77 -18.39 -26.22
N ASN A 201 11.29 -17.31 -26.85
CA ASN A 201 9.94 -17.25 -27.41
C ASN A 201 9.60 -18.38 -28.40
N PRO A 202 10.47 -18.77 -29.35
CA PRO A 202 10.19 -19.92 -30.20
C PRO A 202 10.06 -21.23 -29.42
N GLN A 203 10.83 -21.40 -28.36
CA GLN A 203 10.78 -22.57 -27.48
C GLN A 203 9.50 -22.58 -26.64
N LEU A 204 9.04 -21.42 -26.17
CA LEU A 204 7.76 -21.27 -25.44
C LEU A 204 6.57 -21.59 -26.35
N ILE A 205 6.59 -21.15 -27.60
CA ILE A 205 5.55 -21.48 -28.59
C ILE A 205 5.50 -23.00 -28.86
N ASP A 206 6.67 -23.66 -29.01
CA ASP A 206 6.72 -25.11 -29.14
C ASP A 206 6.24 -25.82 -27.87
N LEU A 207 6.62 -25.35 -26.70
CA LEU A 207 6.16 -25.84 -25.41
C LEU A 207 4.63 -25.72 -25.28
N ALA A 208 4.06 -24.55 -25.60
CA ALA A 208 2.63 -24.32 -25.60
C ALA A 208 1.86 -25.33 -26.47
N LYS A 209 2.37 -25.59 -27.68
CA LYS A 209 1.80 -26.59 -28.60
C LYS A 209 1.88 -28.01 -28.00
N ARG A 210 3.00 -28.37 -27.36
CA ARG A 210 3.20 -29.71 -26.78
C ARG A 210 2.26 -30.01 -25.61
N ILE A 211 2.07 -29.03 -24.72
CA ILE A 211 1.16 -29.22 -23.56
C ILE A 211 -0.30 -28.81 -23.91
N GLY A 212 -0.51 -28.23 -25.10
CA GLY A 212 -1.82 -27.75 -25.55
C GLY A 212 -2.35 -26.60 -24.71
N ALA A 213 -1.49 -25.70 -24.23
CA ALA A 213 -1.85 -24.49 -23.50
C ALA A 213 -1.95 -23.29 -24.45
N PRO A 214 -2.87 -22.32 -24.21
CA PRO A 214 -2.92 -21.07 -24.96
C PRO A 214 -1.69 -20.20 -24.67
N ILE A 215 -1.30 -19.38 -25.65
CA ILE A 215 -0.26 -18.36 -25.48
C ILE A 215 -0.88 -17.02 -25.12
N ILE A 216 -0.12 -16.17 -24.39
CA ILE A 216 -0.54 -14.81 -24.04
C ILE A 216 0.62 -13.83 -24.23
N ALA A 217 0.32 -12.63 -24.74
CA ALA A 217 1.28 -11.55 -24.83
C ALA A 217 1.18 -10.64 -23.60
N THR A 218 2.31 -10.31 -22.98
CA THR A 218 2.40 -9.33 -21.91
C THR A 218 3.57 -8.38 -22.12
N ASN A 219 3.60 -7.27 -21.36
CA ASN A 219 4.69 -6.31 -21.47
C ASN A 219 5.44 -6.09 -20.14
N ASP A 220 5.05 -6.77 -19.07
CA ASP A 220 5.75 -6.64 -17.78
C ASP A 220 6.06 -5.16 -17.47
N SER A 221 4.98 -4.35 -17.49
CA SER A 221 5.10 -2.89 -17.45
C SER A 221 5.45 -2.42 -16.04
N HIS A 222 6.53 -1.63 -15.92
CA HIS A 222 7.03 -1.13 -14.63
C HIS A 222 6.90 0.41 -14.51
N TYR A 223 6.57 1.10 -15.57
CA TYR A 223 6.34 2.54 -15.60
C TYR A 223 5.29 2.91 -16.65
N VAL A 224 4.73 4.11 -16.54
CA VAL A 224 3.58 4.53 -17.34
C VAL A 224 4.01 4.98 -18.72
N HIS A 225 4.94 5.93 -18.83
CA HIS A 225 5.38 6.51 -20.09
C HIS A 225 6.80 6.05 -20.44
N ARG A 226 7.10 6.00 -21.73
CA ARG A 226 8.42 5.55 -22.18
C ARG A 226 9.57 6.36 -21.59
N ASP A 227 9.37 7.68 -21.40
CA ASP A 227 10.39 8.58 -20.87
C ASP A 227 10.62 8.38 -19.36
N ASP A 228 9.73 7.67 -18.64
CA ASP A 228 9.90 7.37 -17.22
C ASP A 228 11.03 6.36 -16.94
N HIS A 229 11.61 5.75 -17.99
CA HIS A 229 12.69 4.76 -17.85
C HIS A 229 13.92 5.30 -17.08
N GLU A 230 14.24 6.58 -17.22
CA GLU A 230 15.36 7.21 -16.48
C GLU A 230 15.04 7.33 -14.99
N ALA A 231 13.82 7.72 -14.66
CA ALA A 231 13.36 7.79 -13.26
C ALA A 231 13.28 6.39 -12.62
N HIS A 232 12.78 5.41 -13.38
CA HIS A 232 12.76 4.01 -12.97
C HIS A 232 14.17 3.45 -12.71
N ASP A 233 15.13 3.72 -13.59
CA ASP A 233 16.52 3.30 -13.42
C ASP A 233 17.17 3.92 -12.17
N ALA A 234 16.87 5.19 -11.87
CA ALA A 234 17.27 5.83 -10.63
C ALA A 234 16.62 5.18 -9.40
N LEU A 235 15.34 4.79 -9.49
CA LEU A 235 14.62 4.09 -8.43
C LEU A 235 15.25 2.72 -8.12
N LEU A 236 15.64 1.94 -9.14
CA LEU A 236 16.37 0.69 -8.97
C LEU A 236 17.73 0.90 -8.27
N CYS A 237 18.39 2.02 -8.53
CA CYS A 237 19.60 2.41 -7.80
C CYS A 237 19.32 2.72 -6.32
N VAL A 238 18.16 3.29 -6.00
CA VAL A 238 17.73 3.49 -4.60
C VAL A 238 17.52 2.13 -3.93
N GLN A 239 16.77 1.23 -4.55
CA GLN A 239 16.49 -0.13 -4.06
C GLN A 239 17.78 -0.92 -3.78
N THR A 240 18.70 -0.93 -4.74
CA THR A 240 19.92 -1.75 -4.70
C THR A 240 21.08 -1.07 -3.98
N GLY A 241 20.96 0.21 -3.60
CA GLY A 241 22.04 0.98 -3.00
C GLY A 241 23.20 1.30 -3.96
N ALA A 242 22.97 1.19 -5.29
CA ALA A 242 23.96 1.46 -6.34
C ALA A 242 23.96 2.93 -6.76
N ALA A 243 24.96 3.33 -7.56
CA ALA A 243 24.98 4.60 -8.30
C ALA A 243 24.73 4.34 -9.79
N LEU A 244 24.18 5.29 -10.51
CA LEU A 244 23.97 5.20 -11.98
C LEU A 244 25.27 4.94 -12.74
N SER A 245 26.41 5.42 -12.22
CA SER A 245 27.75 5.22 -12.80
C SER A 245 28.33 3.82 -12.58
N ASP A 246 27.71 2.97 -11.72
CA ASP A 246 28.19 1.60 -11.50
C ASP A 246 27.79 0.71 -12.70
N PRO A 247 28.75 0.22 -13.50
CA PRO A 247 28.45 -0.60 -14.68
C PRO A 247 27.91 -1.99 -14.34
N LYS A 248 28.06 -2.45 -13.09
CA LYS A 248 27.59 -3.76 -12.61
C LYS A 248 26.29 -3.69 -11.82
N ARG A 249 25.65 -2.52 -11.79
CA ARG A 249 24.38 -2.39 -11.11
C ARG A 249 23.27 -3.19 -11.80
N PHE A 250 22.28 -3.58 -11.03
CA PHE A 250 21.03 -4.08 -11.58
C PHE A 250 20.32 -2.95 -12.33
N LYS A 251 19.87 -3.22 -13.54
CA LYS A 251 19.09 -2.31 -14.38
C LYS A 251 18.28 -3.11 -15.39
N PHE A 252 17.18 -2.57 -15.82
CA PHE A 252 16.45 -3.09 -16.97
C PHE A 252 17.19 -2.71 -18.26
N GLU A 253 17.20 -3.61 -19.20
CA GLU A 253 17.78 -3.34 -20.52
C GLU A 253 16.71 -2.71 -21.42
N GLY A 254 17.06 -1.62 -22.09
CA GLY A 254 16.14 -0.90 -22.98
C GLY A 254 15.18 0.03 -22.27
N GLN A 255 14.10 0.39 -22.95
CA GLN A 255 13.10 1.38 -22.54
C GLN A 255 11.66 0.86 -22.76
N GLU A 256 11.51 -0.46 -22.86
CA GLU A 256 10.29 -1.06 -23.40
C GLU A 256 9.29 -1.53 -22.33
N HIS A 257 9.59 -1.33 -21.04
CA HIS A 257 8.73 -1.73 -19.90
C HIS A 257 7.67 -0.68 -19.52
N TYR A 258 7.29 0.20 -20.45
CA TYR A 258 6.18 1.14 -20.24
C TYR A 258 4.83 0.51 -20.60
N LEU A 259 3.75 1.13 -20.11
CA LEU A 259 2.40 0.71 -20.51
C LEU A 259 2.18 1.07 -22.00
N LYS A 260 2.38 0.10 -22.87
CA LYS A 260 2.19 0.24 -24.32
C LYS A 260 0.70 0.40 -24.66
N THR A 261 0.42 1.08 -25.78
CA THR A 261 -0.93 1.10 -26.35
C THR A 261 -1.32 -0.27 -26.91
N ALA A 262 -2.62 -0.51 -27.05
CA ALA A 262 -3.14 -1.71 -27.70
C ALA A 262 -2.58 -1.87 -29.12
N ALA A 263 -2.46 -0.77 -29.86
CA ALA A 263 -1.91 -0.77 -31.21
C ALA A 263 -0.42 -1.19 -31.22
N GLU A 264 0.39 -0.69 -30.28
CA GLU A 264 1.80 -1.08 -30.13
C GLU A 264 1.94 -2.57 -29.81
N MET A 265 1.15 -3.09 -28.85
CA MET A 265 1.18 -4.51 -28.48
C MET A 265 0.74 -5.41 -29.66
N ARG A 266 -0.33 -5.06 -30.35
CA ARG A 266 -0.78 -5.81 -31.53
C ARG A 266 0.18 -5.74 -32.70
N TYR A 267 0.89 -4.63 -32.87
CA TYR A 267 1.97 -4.54 -33.86
C TYR A 267 3.18 -5.42 -33.47
N LEU A 268 3.53 -5.44 -32.19
CA LEU A 268 4.65 -6.25 -31.68
C LEU A 268 4.38 -7.75 -31.86
N PHE A 269 3.16 -8.20 -31.59
CA PHE A 269 2.73 -9.59 -31.73
C PHE A 269 1.86 -9.87 -32.99
N ARG A 270 2.05 -9.09 -34.07
CA ARG A 270 1.25 -9.22 -35.30
C ARG A 270 1.29 -10.59 -35.95
N ASP A 271 2.38 -11.36 -35.73
CA ASP A 271 2.55 -12.71 -36.24
C ASP A 271 1.90 -13.78 -35.33
N LEU A 272 1.40 -13.38 -34.17
CA LEU A 272 0.75 -14.21 -33.13
C LEU A 272 -0.46 -13.47 -32.56
N PRO A 273 -1.46 -13.10 -33.38
CA PRO A 273 -2.59 -12.29 -32.94
C PRO A 273 -3.38 -12.94 -31.79
N GLU A 274 -3.45 -14.27 -31.75
CA GLU A 274 -4.09 -15.02 -30.68
C GLU A 274 -3.48 -14.76 -29.30
N ALA A 275 -2.19 -14.41 -29.21
CA ALA A 275 -1.56 -14.06 -27.93
C ALA A 275 -2.12 -12.74 -27.37
N CYS A 276 -2.50 -11.80 -28.24
CA CYS A 276 -3.21 -10.58 -27.84
C CYS A 276 -4.69 -10.84 -27.56
N ASP A 277 -5.36 -11.66 -28.39
CA ASP A 277 -6.78 -11.99 -28.22
C ASP A 277 -7.04 -12.71 -26.89
N ASN A 278 -6.13 -13.55 -26.46
CA ASN A 278 -6.21 -14.25 -25.18
C ASN A 278 -6.12 -13.31 -23.97
N THR A 279 -5.55 -12.09 -24.10
CA THR A 279 -5.61 -11.09 -23.03
C THR A 279 -7.03 -10.60 -22.80
N LEU A 280 -7.80 -10.41 -23.88
CA LEU A 280 -9.20 -10.04 -23.83
C LEU A 280 -10.06 -11.19 -23.29
N TRP A 281 -9.76 -12.42 -23.66
CA TRP A 281 -10.43 -13.61 -23.13
C TRP A 281 -10.26 -13.75 -21.61
N ILE A 282 -9.06 -13.54 -21.09
CA ILE A 282 -8.83 -13.50 -19.62
C ILE A 282 -9.60 -12.34 -18.99
N ALA A 283 -9.55 -11.15 -19.60
CA ALA A 283 -10.27 -9.98 -19.11
C ALA A 283 -11.79 -10.18 -19.07
N GLU A 284 -12.36 -10.90 -20.05
CA GLU A 284 -13.78 -11.26 -20.06
C GLU A 284 -14.14 -12.21 -18.91
N ARG A 285 -13.32 -13.23 -18.66
CA ARG A 285 -13.52 -14.26 -17.63
C ARG A 285 -13.32 -13.74 -16.21
N ALA A 286 -12.34 -12.84 -16.00
CA ALA A 286 -12.06 -12.30 -14.68
C ALA A 286 -13.26 -11.52 -14.13
N ASP A 287 -13.87 -12.00 -13.06
CA ASP A 287 -15.02 -11.36 -12.42
C ASP A 287 -14.86 -11.43 -10.90
N VAL A 288 -14.21 -10.40 -10.37
CA VAL A 288 -13.96 -10.23 -8.94
C VAL A 288 -14.76 -9.05 -8.43
N ASN A 289 -15.57 -9.29 -7.41
CA ASN A 289 -16.30 -8.25 -6.71
C ASN A 289 -15.81 -8.06 -5.28
N ILE A 290 -15.29 -6.89 -4.98
CA ILE A 290 -14.87 -6.53 -3.62
C ILE A 290 -16.01 -5.77 -2.95
N GLU A 291 -16.59 -6.37 -1.90
CA GLU A 291 -17.64 -5.73 -1.11
C GLU A 291 -17.05 -4.68 -0.16
N PHE A 292 -17.62 -3.48 -0.19
CA PHE A 292 -17.25 -2.37 0.70
C PHE A 292 -18.35 -2.10 1.74
N GLY A 293 -17.97 -1.45 2.83
CA GLY A 293 -18.90 -0.93 3.82
C GLY A 293 -19.52 -1.97 4.76
N LYS A 294 -19.08 -3.23 4.70
CA LYS A 294 -19.51 -4.27 5.63
C LYS A 294 -18.46 -4.42 6.74
N PRO A 295 -18.74 -3.94 7.97
CA PRO A 295 -17.83 -4.12 9.09
C PRO A 295 -17.69 -5.59 9.43
N LEU A 296 -16.48 -6.13 9.35
CA LEU A 296 -16.15 -7.49 9.80
C LEU A 296 -15.58 -7.40 11.22
N LEU A 297 -16.47 -7.37 12.21
CA LEU A 297 -16.06 -7.33 13.61
C LEU A 297 -15.91 -8.75 14.17
N PRO A 298 -14.85 -9.02 14.96
CA PRO A 298 -14.74 -10.26 15.69
C PRO A 298 -15.78 -10.33 16.80
N ASN A 299 -16.23 -11.53 17.14
CA ASN A 299 -17.10 -11.76 18.27
C ASN A 299 -16.28 -11.72 19.57
N PHE A 300 -16.80 -11.04 20.59
CA PHE A 300 -16.18 -11.06 21.91
C PHE A 300 -16.55 -12.38 22.64
N PRO A 301 -15.58 -13.08 23.26
CA PRO A 301 -15.89 -14.26 24.06
C PRO A 301 -16.61 -13.85 25.36
N LEU A 302 -17.91 -14.16 25.43
CA LEU A 302 -18.75 -13.77 26.55
C LEU A 302 -18.45 -14.62 27.80
N PRO A 303 -18.48 -14.02 29.02
CA PRO A 303 -18.43 -14.77 30.25
C PRO A 303 -19.75 -15.52 30.52
N GLU A 304 -19.73 -16.51 31.41
CA GLU A 304 -20.92 -17.22 31.85
C GLU A 304 -21.97 -16.26 32.42
N GLY A 305 -23.23 -16.46 32.04
CA GLY A 305 -24.37 -15.67 32.49
C GLY A 305 -24.77 -14.52 31.57
N PHE A 306 -24.11 -14.36 30.41
CA PHE A 306 -24.50 -13.39 29.38
C PHE A 306 -24.77 -14.10 28.05
N ASP A 307 -25.92 -13.76 27.44
CA ASP A 307 -26.33 -14.32 26.15
C ASP A 307 -25.96 -13.43 24.95
N SER A 308 -25.65 -12.15 25.20
CA SER A 308 -25.26 -11.20 24.18
C SER A 308 -24.14 -10.24 24.64
N ASP A 309 -23.34 -9.78 23.66
CA ASP A 309 -22.34 -8.73 23.86
C ASP A 309 -22.97 -7.40 24.27
N ALA A 310 -24.19 -7.13 23.79
CA ALA A 310 -24.97 -5.95 24.15
C ALA A 310 -25.34 -5.93 25.64
N ASP A 311 -25.76 -7.06 26.20
CA ASP A 311 -26.13 -7.16 27.62
C ASP A 311 -24.90 -7.09 28.53
N TYR A 312 -23.80 -7.69 28.10
CA TYR A 312 -22.54 -7.60 28.83
C TYR A 312 -21.95 -6.18 28.80
N LEU A 313 -22.06 -5.49 27.69
CA LEU A 313 -21.65 -4.09 27.59
C LEU A 313 -22.48 -3.19 28.52
N ASP A 314 -23.80 -3.43 28.59
CA ASP A 314 -24.69 -2.70 29.52
C ASP A 314 -24.25 -2.90 30.98
N ASP A 315 -24.10 -4.14 31.40
CA ASP A 315 -23.70 -4.46 32.77
C ASP A 315 -22.39 -3.77 33.17
N LEU A 316 -21.37 -3.87 32.30
CA LEU A 316 -20.08 -3.22 32.51
C LEU A 316 -20.20 -1.68 32.55
N THR A 317 -21.03 -1.11 31.68
CA THR A 317 -21.24 0.34 31.61
C THR A 317 -21.88 0.87 32.86
N TRP A 318 -22.97 0.25 33.34
CA TRP A 318 -23.64 0.71 34.57
C TRP A 318 -22.80 0.51 35.82
N LYS A 319 -22.05 -0.59 35.93
CA LYS A 319 -21.05 -0.79 37.00
C LYS A 319 -19.95 0.27 36.95
N GLY A 320 -19.47 0.58 35.75
CA GLY A 320 -18.48 1.64 35.54
C GLY A 320 -19.02 3.03 35.87
N ALA A 321 -20.26 3.31 35.53
CA ALA A 321 -20.93 4.58 35.86
C ALA A 321 -21.01 4.79 37.38
N ALA A 322 -21.43 3.77 38.12
CA ALA A 322 -21.45 3.84 39.59
C ALA A 322 -20.04 4.10 40.16
N ALA A 323 -19.01 3.52 39.57
CA ALA A 323 -17.60 3.74 39.97
C ALA A 323 -17.09 5.15 39.64
N ARG A 324 -17.62 5.81 38.59
CA ARG A 324 -17.20 7.15 38.13
C ARG A 324 -17.96 8.28 38.82
N TRP A 325 -19.28 8.15 38.96
CA TRP A 325 -20.15 9.21 39.47
C TRP A 325 -20.87 8.87 40.79
N GLY A 326 -20.61 7.69 41.36
CA GLY A 326 -21.24 7.21 42.59
C GLY A 326 -22.53 6.41 42.34
N GLU A 327 -23.08 5.78 43.42
CA GLU A 327 -24.25 4.90 43.32
C GLU A 327 -25.54 5.65 42.91
N HIS A 328 -25.65 6.94 43.23
CA HIS A 328 -26.76 7.82 42.86
C HIS A 328 -26.37 8.64 41.65
N LEU A 329 -26.64 8.10 40.45
CA LEU A 329 -26.29 8.74 39.19
C LEU A 329 -27.15 9.98 38.94
N PRO A 330 -26.57 11.12 38.51
CA PRO A 330 -27.33 12.27 38.01
C PRO A 330 -28.20 11.89 36.82
N THR A 331 -29.37 12.53 36.68
CA THR A 331 -30.30 12.26 35.56
C THR A 331 -29.65 12.45 34.20
N GLU A 332 -28.83 13.49 34.05
CA GLU A 332 -28.07 13.78 32.84
C GLU A 332 -27.14 12.61 32.44
N VAL A 333 -26.46 12.00 33.42
CA VAL A 333 -25.60 10.83 33.18
C VAL A 333 -26.41 9.64 32.70
N VAL A 334 -27.55 9.37 33.35
CA VAL A 334 -28.45 8.25 33.01
C VAL A 334 -28.97 8.41 31.59
N GLU A 335 -29.48 9.59 31.23
CA GLU A 335 -30.02 9.89 29.91
C GLU A 335 -28.93 9.76 28.83
N ARG A 336 -27.75 10.30 29.09
CA ARG A 336 -26.59 10.22 28.18
C ARG A 336 -26.15 8.77 27.94
N LEU A 337 -25.98 7.97 28.98
CA LEU A 337 -25.56 6.57 28.87
C LEU A 337 -26.63 5.73 28.16
N ALA A 338 -27.88 5.92 28.46
CA ALA A 338 -28.99 5.23 27.79
C ALA A 338 -29.01 5.52 26.27
N TYR A 339 -28.79 6.77 25.90
CA TYR A 339 -28.70 7.19 24.49
C TYR A 339 -27.51 6.57 23.78
N GLU A 340 -26.32 6.67 24.39
CA GLU A 340 -25.09 6.11 23.80
C GLU A 340 -25.14 4.59 23.66
N LEU A 341 -25.57 3.86 24.69
CA LEU A 341 -25.73 2.41 24.66
C LEU A 341 -26.71 1.97 23.57
N LYS A 342 -27.88 2.66 23.48
CA LYS A 342 -28.82 2.39 22.40
C LYS A 342 -28.22 2.57 21.03
N THR A 343 -27.46 3.63 20.83
CA THR A 343 -26.78 3.92 19.55
C THR A 343 -25.73 2.85 19.22
N ILE A 344 -24.85 2.52 20.16
CA ILE A 344 -23.79 1.50 19.99
C ILE A 344 -24.38 0.14 19.63
N LYS A 345 -25.47 -0.27 20.32
CA LYS A 345 -26.17 -1.54 20.07
C LYS A 345 -26.83 -1.54 18.69
N THR A 346 -27.57 -0.47 18.35
CA THR A 346 -28.26 -0.36 17.06
C THR A 346 -27.28 -0.42 15.88
N MET A 347 -26.09 0.15 16.04
CA MET A 347 -25.03 0.13 15.04
C MET A 347 -24.20 -1.17 15.06
N GLY A 348 -24.41 -2.09 16.01
CA GLY A 348 -23.73 -3.39 16.08
C GLY A 348 -22.29 -3.33 16.58
N PHE A 349 -21.89 -2.31 17.35
CA PHE A 349 -20.52 -2.12 17.81
C PHE A 349 -20.22 -2.60 19.24
N ALA A 350 -21.14 -3.32 19.89
CA ALA A 350 -20.93 -3.79 21.26
C ALA A 350 -19.67 -4.66 21.41
N SER A 351 -19.45 -5.65 20.54
CA SER A 351 -18.23 -6.47 20.54
C SER A 351 -16.96 -5.65 20.39
N TYR A 352 -16.98 -4.60 19.57
CA TYR A 352 -15.83 -3.71 19.38
C TYR A 352 -15.43 -3.00 20.68
N PHE A 353 -16.42 -2.43 21.38
CA PHE A 353 -16.19 -1.80 22.69
C PHE A 353 -15.66 -2.78 23.72
N LEU A 354 -16.18 -4.01 23.75
CA LEU A 354 -15.73 -5.05 24.68
C LEU A 354 -14.30 -5.49 24.40
N ILE A 355 -13.89 -5.61 23.13
CA ILE A 355 -12.51 -5.95 22.77
C ILE A 355 -11.55 -4.83 23.19
N VAL A 356 -11.89 -3.57 22.91
CA VAL A 356 -11.07 -2.41 23.32
C VAL A 356 -10.96 -2.32 24.85
N TRP A 357 -12.09 -2.50 25.54
CA TRP A 357 -12.12 -2.54 27.01
C TRP A 357 -11.23 -3.65 27.57
N ASP A 358 -11.28 -4.84 27.01
CA ASP A 358 -10.50 -5.97 27.47
C ASP A 358 -8.99 -5.77 27.33
N LEU A 359 -8.56 -5.23 26.19
CA LEU A 359 -7.16 -4.91 25.95
C LEU A 359 -6.65 -3.85 26.95
N ILE A 360 -7.43 -2.80 27.18
CA ILE A 360 -7.08 -1.73 28.12
C ILE A 360 -7.10 -2.25 29.56
N ARG A 361 -8.10 -3.04 29.92
CA ARG A 361 -8.19 -3.68 31.24
C ARG A 361 -6.98 -4.56 31.50
N HIS A 362 -6.65 -5.46 30.55
CA HIS A 362 -5.49 -6.34 30.69
C HIS A 362 -4.20 -5.56 30.88
N ALA A 363 -4.00 -4.48 30.13
CA ALA A 363 -2.82 -3.63 30.30
C ALA A 363 -2.75 -3.02 31.70
N LYS A 364 -3.86 -2.42 32.17
CA LYS A 364 -3.94 -1.80 33.49
C LYS A 364 -3.73 -2.83 34.62
N ASP A 365 -4.36 -4.01 34.52
CA ASP A 365 -4.23 -5.10 35.51
C ASP A 365 -2.81 -5.68 35.53
N SER A 366 -2.10 -5.63 34.40
CA SER A 366 -0.69 -6.04 34.28
C SER A 366 0.31 -4.93 34.63
N GLY A 367 -0.14 -3.77 35.09
CA GLY A 367 0.71 -2.64 35.46
C GLY A 367 1.32 -1.90 34.26
N ILE A 368 0.80 -2.14 33.05
CA ILE A 368 1.22 -1.44 31.84
C ILE A 368 0.49 -0.09 31.80
N ARG A 369 1.24 0.98 31.59
CA ARG A 369 0.66 2.32 31.45
C ARG A 369 -0.16 2.43 30.18
N VAL A 370 -1.36 2.99 30.31
CA VAL A 370 -2.28 3.28 29.20
C VAL A 370 -2.52 4.78 29.18
N GLY A 371 -2.53 5.37 28.00
CA GLY A 371 -2.87 6.78 27.81
C GLY A 371 -4.32 7.11 28.25
N PRO A 372 -4.63 8.38 28.49
CA PRO A 372 -5.96 8.79 28.97
C PRO A 372 -7.07 8.68 27.92
N GLY A 373 -6.74 8.22 26.72
CA GLY A 373 -7.60 8.27 25.55
C GLY A 373 -7.44 9.59 24.77
N ARG A 374 -7.70 9.54 23.48
CA ARG A 374 -7.58 10.68 22.57
C ARG A 374 -8.60 10.61 21.44
N GLY A 375 -8.65 11.62 20.58
CA GLY A 375 -9.54 11.66 19.43
C GLY A 375 -11.01 11.81 19.81
N SER A 376 -11.88 11.37 18.93
CA SER A 376 -13.33 11.50 19.09
C SER A 376 -13.92 10.60 20.19
N ALA A 377 -13.26 9.49 20.53
CA ALA A 377 -13.68 8.56 21.59
C ALA A 377 -13.73 9.22 22.98
N ALA A 378 -13.01 10.32 23.20
CA ALA A 378 -13.08 11.11 24.44
C ALA A 378 -14.49 11.69 24.69
N GLY A 379 -15.32 11.84 23.65
CA GLY A 379 -16.72 12.30 23.77
C GLY A 379 -17.72 11.20 24.17
N CYS A 380 -17.27 9.96 24.39
CA CYS A 380 -18.14 8.81 24.69
C CYS A 380 -18.16 8.51 26.20
N ALA A 381 -19.32 8.64 26.84
CA ALA A 381 -19.53 8.35 28.25
C ALA A 381 -19.45 6.84 28.56
N VAL A 382 -19.88 5.98 27.62
CA VAL A 382 -19.68 4.52 27.72
C VAL A 382 -18.19 4.18 27.77
N ALA A 383 -17.37 4.78 26.90
CA ALA A 383 -15.91 4.58 26.92
C ALA A 383 -15.26 5.07 28.24
N TYR A 384 -15.79 6.15 28.82
CA TYR A 384 -15.36 6.64 30.13
C TYR A 384 -15.74 5.67 31.26
N CYS A 385 -16.96 5.12 31.27
CA CYS A 385 -17.38 4.09 32.22
C CYS A 385 -16.49 2.85 32.14
N LEU A 386 -16.16 2.40 30.95
CA LEU A 386 -15.30 1.24 30.69
C LEU A 386 -13.80 1.50 30.97
N ARG A 387 -13.44 2.72 31.37
CA ARG A 387 -12.04 3.13 31.57
C ARG A 387 -11.20 3.04 30.29
N ILE A 388 -11.85 3.11 29.16
CA ILE A 388 -11.19 3.26 27.86
C ILE A 388 -10.61 4.67 27.76
N THR A 389 -11.40 5.66 28.19
CA THR A 389 -10.95 7.05 28.33
C THR A 389 -10.97 7.48 29.79
N GLU A 390 -10.16 8.49 30.14
CA GLU A 390 -10.07 9.02 31.51
C GLU A 390 -10.57 10.47 31.61
N LEU A 391 -11.15 11.01 30.54
CA LEU A 391 -11.76 12.33 30.48
C LEU A 391 -13.27 12.21 30.59
N ASP A 392 -13.88 12.89 31.56
CA ASP A 392 -15.33 12.91 31.74
C ASP A 392 -16.00 13.74 30.63
N PRO A 393 -16.73 13.11 29.68
CA PRO A 393 -17.28 13.83 28.56
C PRO A 393 -18.46 14.74 28.93
N ILE A 394 -19.16 14.46 30.04
CA ILE A 394 -20.26 15.27 30.50
C ILE A 394 -19.74 16.55 31.16
N LYS A 395 -18.76 16.40 32.03
CA LYS A 395 -18.10 17.54 32.70
C LYS A 395 -17.53 18.56 31.72
N TYR A 396 -17.01 18.09 30.56
CA TYR A 396 -16.36 18.94 29.55
C TYR A 396 -17.25 19.21 28.33
N ASP A 397 -18.53 18.88 28.40
CA ASP A 397 -19.52 19.10 27.34
C ASP A 397 -19.07 18.57 25.96
N LEU A 398 -18.53 17.32 25.95
CA LEU A 398 -18.05 16.68 24.75
C LEU A 398 -19.19 15.95 24.02
N LEU A 399 -19.27 16.15 22.71
CA LEU A 399 -20.34 15.61 21.87
C LEU A 399 -20.05 14.17 21.46
N PHE A 400 -20.98 13.25 21.77
CA PHE A 400 -20.91 11.84 21.35
C PHE A 400 -21.06 11.67 19.83
N GLU A 401 -21.84 12.50 19.18
CA GLU A 401 -22.11 12.46 17.74
C GLU A 401 -20.88 12.73 16.88
N ARG A 402 -19.81 13.30 17.47
CA ARG A 402 -18.49 13.41 16.80
C ARG A 402 -17.76 12.09 16.75
N PHE A 403 -18.08 11.16 17.64
CA PHE A 403 -17.51 9.81 17.70
C PHE A 403 -18.40 8.79 16.97
N LEU A 404 -19.68 8.71 17.30
CA LEU A 404 -20.67 7.87 16.65
C LEU A 404 -21.90 8.67 16.27
N ASN A 405 -22.23 8.66 14.98
CA ASN A 405 -23.41 9.35 14.46
C ASN A 405 -24.30 8.35 13.72
N PRO A 406 -25.55 8.11 14.19
CA PRO A 406 -26.50 7.20 13.54
C PRO A 406 -26.82 7.55 12.08
N SER A 407 -26.70 8.82 11.70
CA SER A 407 -26.94 9.29 10.33
C SER A 407 -25.76 9.05 9.39
N ARG A 408 -24.57 8.70 9.92
CA ARG A 408 -23.36 8.41 9.15
C ARG A 408 -22.80 7.07 9.60
N ILE A 409 -23.10 6.01 8.87
CA ILE A 409 -22.57 4.66 9.15
C ILE A 409 -21.07 4.66 8.86
N SER A 410 -20.26 4.92 9.87
CA SER A 410 -18.81 4.72 9.85
C SER A 410 -18.41 3.89 11.06
N MET A 411 -17.44 3.02 10.88
CA MET A 411 -16.89 2.25 11.99
C MET A 411 -16.20 3.19 12.99
N PRO A 412 -16.44 3.04 14.31
CA PRO A 412 -15.75 3.83 15.31
C PRO A 412 -14.26 3.53 15.30
N ASP A 413 -13.46 4.56 15.57
CA ASP A 413 -12.00 4.44 15.72
C ASP A 413 -11.63 4.86 17.13
N ILE A 414 -11.15 3.89 17.92
CA ILE A 414 -10.66 4.12 19.30
C ILE A 414 -9.15 3.91 19.31
N ASP A 415 -8.45 5.00 19.45
CA ASP A 415 -7.00 5.00 19.62
C ASP A 415 -6.60 4.56 21.03
N MET A 416 -5.76 3.52 21.11
CA MET A 416 -5.21 3.01 22.38
C MET A 416 -3.70 3.26 22.43
N ASP A 417 -3.25 4.02 23.42
CA ASP A 417 -1.84 4.29 23.64
C ASP A 417 -1.30 3.44 24.81
N PHE A 418 -0.41 2.51 24.48
CA PHE A 418 0.26 1.67 25.48
C PHE A 418 1.74 2.06 25.62
N ASP A 419 2.33 1.83 26.79
CA ASP A 419 3.77 1.97 27.00
C ASP A 419 4.53 1.11 25.98
N SER A 420 5.34 1.76 25.14
CA SER A 420 6.03 1.13 24.01
C SER A 420 6.92 -0.05 24.41
N ARG A 421 7.42 -0.09 25.65
CA ARG A 421 8.23 -1.20 26.19
C ARG A 421 7.46 -2.51 26.29
N TYR A 422 6.12 -2.44 26.36
CA TYR A 422 5.23 -3.60 26.53
C TYR A 422 4.38 -3.87 25.28
N ARG A 423 4.67 -3.20 24.16
CA ARG A 423 3.90 -3.34 22.91
C ARG A 423 3.78 -4.80 22.48
N ASP A 424 4.88 -5.55 22.50
CA ASP A 424 4.90 -6.96 22.07
C ASP A 424 4.10 -7.87 23.04
N GLN A 425 4.04 -7.52 24.32
CA GLN A 425 3.22 -8.23 25.30
C GLN A 425 1.72 -8.04 24.99
N MET A 426 1.31 -6.82 24.64
CA MET A 426 -0.09 -6.54 24.27
C MET A 426 -0.49 -7.25 22.99
N ILE A 427 0.38 -7.27 21.96
CA ILE A 427 0.14 -8.01 20.71
C ILE A 427 0.01 -9.51 21.00
N ARG A 428 0.87 -10.05 21.86
CA ARG A 428 0.83 -11.46 22.25
C ARG A 428 -0.47 -11.81 22.97
N TYR A 429 -0.87 -10.98 23.94
CA TYR A 429 -2.15 -11.16 24.64
C TYR A 429 -3.34 -11.18 23.69
N ALA A 430 -3.40 -10.21 22.76
CA ALA A 430 -4.45 -10.18 21.76
C ALA A 430 -4.47 -11.46 20.89
N ALA A 431 -3.30 -11.90 20.43
CA ALA A 431 -3.16 -13.10 19.60
C ALA A 431 -3.51 -14.40 20.35
N GLU A 432 -3.16 -14.49 21.64
CA GLU A 432 -3.50 -15.65 22.48
C GLU A 432 -5.00 -15.71 22.81
N LYS A 433 -5.63 -14.56 23.03
CA LYS A 433 -7.04 -14.49 23.42
C LYS A 433 -8.00 -14.59 22.23
N TYR A 434 -7.70 -13.90 21.13
CA TYR A 434 -8.62 -13.78 19.98
C TYR A 434 -8.24 -14.70 18.80
N GLY A 435 -7.10 -15.37 18.87
CA GLY A 435 -6.58 -16.27 17.85
C GLY A 435 -5.43 -15.63 17.05
N ARG A 436 -4.36 -16.41 16.85
CA ARG A 436 -3.18 -15.97 16.08
C ARG A 436 -3.48 -15.74 14.61
N ASP A 437 -4.50 -16.41 14.10
CA ASP A 437 -5.04 -16.28 12.75
C ASP A 437 -5.95 -15.05 12.56
N ARG A 438 -6.26 -14.32 13.66
CA ARG A 438 -7.18 -13.17 13.67
C ARG A 438 -6.53 -11.88 14.10
N VAL A 439 -5.25 -11.89 14.44
CA VAL A 439 -4.50 -10.72 14.89
C VAL A 439 -3.32 -10.51 13.97
N ALA A 440 -3.28 -9.36 13.32
CA ALA A 440 -2.20 -8.96 12.41
C ALA A 440 -1.78 -7.51 12.66
N GLN A 441 -0.53 -7.21 12.37
CA GLN A 441 -0.05 -5.83 12.31
C GLN A 441 -0.34 -5.29 10.91
N ILE A 442 -0.92 -4.09 10.83
CA ILE A 442 -1.17 -3.41 9.56
C ILE A 442 0.17 -2.83 9.07
N ILE A 443 0.44 -3.03 7.79
CA ILE A 443 1.62 -2.47 7.13
C ILE A 443 1.44 -0.96 7.02
N THR A 444 2.47 -0.21 7.43
CA THR A 444 2.53 1.24 7.23
C THR A 444 3.47 1.53 6.07
N PHE A 445 2.92 2.10 5.00
CA PHE A 445 3.73 2.53 3.86
C PHE A 445 4.41 3.85 4.19
N GLY A 446 5.74 3.87 4.05
CA GLY A 446 6.53 5.09 4.18
C GLY A 446 6.74 5.72 2.81
N THR A 447 6.51 7.02 2.69
CA THR A 447 6.87 7.78 1.50
C THR A 447 8.28 8.35 1.62
N ILE A 448 9.02 8.36 0.52
CA ILE A 448 10.29 9.09 0.42
C ILE A 448 9.93 10.58 0.40
N LYS A 449 10.08 11.26 1.55
CA LYS A 449 9.84 12.70 1.62
C LYS A 449 11.00 13.48 0.99
N ALA A 450 10.79 14.76 0.66
CA ALA A 450 11.71 15.61 -0.08
C ALA A 450 13.19 15.53 0.38
N ARG A 451 13.46 15.52 1.68
CA ARG A 451 14.82 15.40 2.21
C ARG A 451 15.50 14.10 1.80
N ASN A 452 14.81 12.97 1.97
CA ASN A 452 15.37 11.65 1.61
C ASN A 452 15.48 11.51 0.10
N ALA A 453 14.50 12.02 -0.66
CA ALA A 453 14.56 12.04 -2.12
C ALA A 453 15.81 12.78 -2.65
N VAL A 454 16.11 13.96 -2.10
CA VAL A 454 17.31 14.73 -2.47
C VAL A 454 18.61 13.98 -2.10
N ARG A 455 18.65 13.35 -0.93
CA ARG A 455 19.80 12.55 -0.48
C ARG A 455 20.03 11.33 -1.38
N ASP A 456 18.96 10.60 -1.68
CA ASP A 456 19.02 9.42 -2.52
C ASP A 456 19.37 9.79 -3.95
N ALA A 457 18.77 10.83 -4.51
CA ALA A 457 19.12 11.34 -5.83
C ALA A 457 20.62 11.76 -5.90
N ALA A 458 21.10 12.49 -4.90
CA ALA A 458 22.52 12.87 -4.84
C ALA A 458 23.45 11.65 -4.80
N ARG A 459 23.10 10.63 -3.99
CA ARG A 459 23.85 9.38 -3.91
C ARG A 459 23.84 8.62 -5.23
N VAL A 460 22.67 8.48 -5.84
CA VAL A 460 22.47 7.78 -7.12
C VAL A 460 23.25 8.45 -8.25
N LEU A 461 23.32 9.77 -8.26
CA LEU A 461 24.11 10.57 -9.21
C LEU A 461 25.61 10.60 -8.88
N GLY A 462 26.06 9.91 -7.83
CA GLY A 462 27.48 9.83 -7.45
C GLY A 462 28.02 11.07 -6.73
N TYR A 463 27.15 11.96 -6.24
CA TYR A 463 27.60 13.08 -5.42
C TYR A 463 28.00 12.63 -4.02
N PRO A 464 28.96 13.29 -3.38
CA PRO A 464 29.31 13.02 -2.00
C PRO A 464 28.07 13.17 -1.08
N TYR A 465 27.89 12.24 -0.13
CA TYR A 465 26.75 12.24 0.79
C TYR A 465 26.55 13.60 1.51
N ALA A 466 27.68 14.27 1.85
CA ALA A 466 27.68 15.60 2.44
C ALA A 466 27.09 16.70 1.54
N LEU A 467 27.07 16.52 0.22
CA LEU A 467 26.45 17.49 -0.70
C LEU A 467 24.93 17.36 -0.67
N GLY A 468 24.41 16.14 -0.66
CA GLY A 468 22.97 15.89 -0.48
C GLY A 468 22.44 16.49 0.83
N ASP A 469 23.22 16.38 1.91
CA ASP A 469 22.90 17.03 3.19
C ASP A 469 22.96 18.57 3.12
N LYS A 470 23.92 19.12 2.38
CA LYS A 470 24.00 20.58 2.16
C LYS A 470 22.81 21.11 1.36
N ILE A 471 22.43 20.40 0.30
CA ILE A 471 21.25 20.75 -0.50
C ILE A 471 19.98 20.61 0.33
N ALA A 472 19.87 19.52 1.11
CA ALA A 472 18.74 19.32 2.02
C ALA A 472 18.64 20.44 3.07
N ARG A 473 19.76 21.00 3.53
CA ARG A 473 19.79 22.19 4.41
C ARG A 473 19.37 23.47 3.70
N LEU A 474 19.78 23.66 2.44
CA LEU A 474 19.38 24.81 1.63
C LEU A 474 17.86 24.88 1.40
N ILE A 475 17.19 23.74 1.36
CA ILE A 475 15.74 23.65 1.29
C ILE A 475 15.06 23.61 2.67
N GLY A 476 15.78 23.97 3.75
CA GLY A 476 15.23 24.19 5.09
C GLY A 476 15.26 23.00 6.04
N ALA A 477 16.17 22.03 5.84
CA ALA A 477 16.35 20.90 6.77
C ALA A 477 17.71 20.95 7.47
N ASP A 478 17.76 21.09 8.81
CA ASP A 478 18.99 21.05 9.61
C ASP A 478 19.55 19.64 9.80
N ALA A 479 20.90 19.53 9.94
CA ALA A 479 21.55 18.27 10.23
C ALA A 479 21.20 17.82 11.66
N GLY A 480 20.51 16.72 11.77
CA GLY A 480 20.15 16.11 13.07
C GLY A 480 18.71 16.37 13.51
N GLU A 481 18.01 17.28 12.92
CA GLU A 481 16.58 17.46 13.15
C GLU A 481 15.77 16.66 12.13
N VAL A 482 15.26 15.52 12.57
CA VAL A 482 14.04 14.97 12.00
C VAL A 482 12.92 15.87 12.50
N ILE A 483 12.74 17.02 11.86
CA ILE A 483 11.49 17.73 12.04
C ILE A 483 10.49 16.94 11.18
N VAL A 484 9.66 16.17 11.84
CA VAL A 484 8.34 15.85 11.32
C VAL A 484 7.63 17.20 11.29
N VAL A 485 7.73 17.90 10.17
CA VAL A 485 7.07 19.20 10.01
C VAL A 485 5.65 18.88 9.63
N ASP A 486 4.80 19.01 10.61
CA ASP A 486 3.40 18.59 10.53
C ASP A 486 2.51 19.47 9.68
N THR A 487 2.94 20.64 9.20
CA THR A 487 2.02 21.48 8.44
C THR A 487 2.73 22.33 7.39
N THR A 488 2.05 22.55 6.27
CA THR A 488 2.39 23.55 5.22
C THR A 488 2.71 24.91 5.84
N SER A 489 1.97 25.31 6.86
CA SER A 489 2.10 26.60 7.57
C SER A 489 3.49 26.82 8.18
N ILE A 490 4.12 25.80 8.78
CA ILE A 490 5.48 25.95 9.33
C ILE A 490 6.52 26.11 8.23
N ASN A 491 6.35 25.43 7.09
CA ASN A 491 7.24 25.57 5.94
C ASN A 491 7.09 26.95 5.31
N VAL A 492 5.88 27.45 5.16
CA VAL A 492 5.58 28.80 4.70
C VAL A 492 6.24 29.84 5.63
N HIS A 493 6.10 29.67 6.95
CA HIS A 493 6.77 30.54 7.94
C HIS A 493 8.30 30.57 7.75
N LYS A 494 8.94 29.40 7.60
CA LYS A 494 10.41 29.31 7.41
C LYS A 494 10.85 29.97 6.09
N VAL A 495 10.11 29.77 5.01
CA VAL A 495 10.42 30.38 3.69
C VAL A 495 10.26 31.89 3.76
N ILE A 496 9.17 32.39 4.35
CA ILE A 496 8.94 33.81 4.54
C ILE A 496 10.02 34.45 5.43
N ALA A 497 10.35 33.78 6.56
CA ALA A 497 11.41 34.26 7.46
C ALA A 497 12.77 34.34 6.75
N ALA A 498 13.11 33.31 5.97
CA ALA A 498 14.35 33.30 5.21
C ALA A 498 14.38 34.40 4.14
N ALA A 499 13.30 34.60 3.39
CA ALA A 499 13.18 35.66 2.40
C ALA A 499 13.37 37.06 3.02
N MET A 500 12.72 37.33 4.15
CA MET A 500 12.82 38.58 4.88
C MET A 500 14.23 38.81 5.47
N LEU A 501 14.92 37.75 5.91
CA LEU A 501 16.31 37.86 6.39
C LEU A 501 17.32 38.04 5.26
N MET A 502 17.08 37.50 4.09
CA MET A 502 17.92 37.66 2.90
C MET A 502 17.77 39.03 2.26
N ARG A 503 16.64 39.68 2.45
CA ARG A 503 16.32 41.02 1.89
C ARG A 503 15.87 41.96 3.01
N PRO A 504 16.75 42.31 3.95
CA PRO A 504 16.40 43.11 5.13
C PRO A 504 16.01 44.56 4.79
N ASP A 505 16.25 44.98 3.59
CA ASP A 505 15.86 46.25 2.98
C ASP A 505 14.41 46.31 2.51
N ARG A 506 13.78 45.14 2.31
CA ARG A 506 12.39 45.01 1.85
C ARG A 506 11.44 44.75 3.03
N ARG A 507 10.27 45.40 3.01
CA ARG A 507 9.37 45.44 4.17
C ARG A 507 7.94 44.96 3.89
N THR A 508 7.61 44.72 2.63
CA THR A 508 6.27 44.31 2.23
C THR A 508 6.22 42.82 1.89
N LEU A 509 5.43 42.08 2.65
CA LEU A 509 5.00 40.73 2.32
C LEU A 509 3.74 40.78 1.48
N LEU A 510 3.80 40.33 0.23
CA LEU A 510 2.67 40.33 -0.70
C LEU A 510 2.02 38.97 -0.72
N THR A 511 0.70 38.89 -0.56
CA THR A 511 -0.09 37.65 -0.66
C THR A 511 -1.44 37.96 -1.31
N ASP A 512 -2.07 36.93 -1.87
CA ASP A 512 -3.43 37.04 -2.39
C ASP A 512 -4.47 36.84 -1.26
N LYS A 513 -5.68 37.36 -1.48
CA LYS A 513 -6.79 37.26 -0.51
C LYS A 513 -7.40 35.83 -0.44
N GLY A 514 -7.18 35.01 -1.44
CA GLY A 514 -7.62 33.61 -1.50
C GLY A 514 -6.69 32.64 -0.77
N ASN A 515 -5.52 33.13 -0.30
CA ASN A 515 -4.56 32.27 0.39
C ASN A 515 -5.13 31.70 1.69
N PHE A 516 -4.59 30.55 2.08
CA PHE A 516 -5.08 29.80 3.25
C PHE A 516 -4.97 30.66 4.51
N PRO A 517 -6.04 30.78 5.34
CA PRO A 517 -6.03 31.67 6.50
C PRO A 517 -4.87 31.43 7.46
N THR A 518 -4.41 30.17 7.66
CA THR A 518 -3.29 29.84 8.53
C THR A 518 -1.97 30.40 8.00
N ASP A 519 -1.76 30.50 6.69
CA ASP A 519 -0.54 31.05 6.10
C ASP A 519 -0.47 32.56 6.29
N VAL A 520 -1.60 33.24 6.20
CA VAL A 520 -1.72 34.66 6.54
C VAL A 520 -1.46 34.92 8.01
N TYR A 521 -1.98 34.05 8.93
CA TYR A 521 -1.69 34.14 10.37
C TYR A 521 -0.21 33.94 10.68
N MET A 522 0.45 32.99 10.01
CA MET A 522 1.89 32.77 10.18
C MET A 522 2.71 33.96 9.71
N ALA A 523 2.33 34.58 8.59
CA ALA A 523 2.93 35.79 8.09
C ALA A 523 2.74 36.98 9.05
N GLN A 524 1.55 37.13 9.64
CA GLN A 524 1.25 38.15 10.65
C GLN A 524 2.11 37.97 11.91
N GLY A 525 2.15 36.74 12.45
CA GLY A 525 2.96 36.43 13.62
C GLY A 525 4.45 36.67 13.40
N LEU A 526 4.96 36.42 12.18
CA LEU A 526 6.35 36.69 11.83
C LEU A 526 6.65 38.20 11.75
N VAL A 527 5.76 38.96 11.13
CA VAL A 527 5.87 40.42 11.04
C VAL A 527 5.88 41.05 12.44
N GLU A 528 5.03 40.61 13.35
CA GLU A 528 5.00 41.05 14.74
C GLU A 528 6.26 40.62 15.51
N PHE A 529 6.75 39.38 15.34
CA PHE A 529 7.94 38.86 16.02
C PHE A 529 9.22 39.61 15.62
N LEU A 530 9.35 39.94 14.34
CA LEU A 530 10.55 40.67 13.85
C LEU A 530 10.63 42.09 14.34
N GLY A 531 9.56 42.70 14.90
CA GLY A 531 9.53 44.02 15.50
C GLY A 531 10.00 45.15 14.59
N ARG A 532 10.11 44.87 13.28
CA ARG A 532 10.52 45.81 12.23
C ARG A 532 9.27 46.34 11.55
N GLN A 533 9.34 47.49 10.92
CA GLN A 533 8.21 48.12 10.22
C GLN A 533 7.80 47.33 8.94
N HIS A 534 7.66 46.02 9.06
CA HIS A 534 7.16 45.14 8.01
C HIS A 534 5.63 45.20 7.94
N ARG A 535 5.09 45.00 6.75
CA ARG A 535 3.64 44.98 6.52
C ARG A 535 3.25 43.87 5.57
N ILE A 536 1.99 43.40 5.69
CA ILE A 536 1.40 42.48 4.75
C ILE A 536 0.47 43.26 3.82
N LYS A 537 0.64 43.08 2.52
CA LYS A 537 -0.22 43.64 1.47
C LYS A 537 -1.01 42.47 0.85
N MET A 538 -2.33 42.49 1.03
CA MET A 538 -3.23 41.49 0.46
C MET A 538 -3.90 42.08 -0.79
N VAL A 539 -3.84 41.35 -1.90
CA VAL A 539 -4.40 41.76 -3.19
C VAL A 539 -5.28 40.63 -3.76
N GLU A 540 -6.02 40.88 -4.83
CA GLU A 540 -6.67 39.82 -5.59
C GLU A 540 -5.63 39.00 -6.35
N GLU A 541 -5.92 37.71 -6.64
CA GLU A 541 -4.97 36.79 -7.26
C GLU A 541 -4.40 37.32 -8.59
N ASP A 542 -5.25 37.92 -9.41
CA ASP A 542 -4.90 38.53 -10.70
C ASP A 542 -4.03 39.80 -10.58
N GLN A 543 -3.98 40.43 -9.40
CA GLN A 543 -3.23 41.65 -9.12
C GLN A 543 -1.85 41.40 -8.49
N VAL A 544 -1.51 40.16 -8.17
CA VAL A 544 -0.24 39.83 -7.48
C VAL A 544 0.96 40.29 -8.29
N ALA A 545 1.03 39.93 -9.56
CA ALA A 545 2.16 40.26 -10.42
C ALA A 545 2.39 41.76 -10.57
N GLU A 546 1.32 42.55 -10.69
CA GLU A 546 1.37 44.00 -10.82
C GLU A 546 1.66 44.74 -9.51
N SER A 547 1.47 44.04 -8.40
CA SER A 547 1.66 44.58 -7.04
C SER A 547 3.06 44.38 -6.48
N ILE A 548 3.93 43.67 -7.20
CA ILE A 548 5.34 43.49 -6.84
C ILE A 548 6.08 44.80 -7.10
N ASP A 549 6.75 45.36 -6.09
CA ASP A 549 7.54 46.58 -6.12
C ASP A 549 8.93 46.36 -5.47
N GLU A 550 9.73 47.41 -5.41
CA GLU A 550 11.09 47.35 -4.83
C GLU A 550 11.09 47.04 -3.33
N ASP A 551 9.96 47.28 -2.62
CA ASP A 551 9.79 47.00 -1.19
C ASP A 551 9.19 45.60 -0.92
N THR A 552 8.84 44.81 -1.95
CA THR A 552 8.30 43.48 -1.85
C THR A 552 9.40 42.46 -1.58
N ALA A 553 9.29 41.71 -0.43
CA ALA A 553 10.28 40.76 0.08
C ALA A 553 10.12 39.37 -0.57
#